data_5903da2f71b9ee40ef8cc5daa16c704f
#
_entry.id   5903da2f71b9ee40ef8cc5daa16c704f
#
_cell.length_a   1.000
_cell.length_b   1.000
_cell.length_c   1.000
_cell.angle_alpha   90.00
_cell.angle_beta   90.00
_cell.angle_gamma   90.00
#
_symmetry.space_group_name_H-M   'P 1'
#
loop_
_entity.id
_entity.type
_entity.pdbx_description
1 polymer ?
#
loop_
_entity_poly.entity_id
_entity_poly.type
_entity_poly.pdbx_seq_one_letter_code
_entity_poly.pdbx_strand_id
1 'polypeptide(L)'
;MPSLVARLTSGRDAVDKGEIVKLREFLRRSFGAPGIQVAPNSKSAEAADVSLGERQLGTITVDDEDGDRSFAFAMKVPVGRPVLQDYLRRLFENNKLTLAGRLKKTDSVELNNGPDFLGVISADDPEGSSFTLQMAILDVDLDDEE
;
A
#
# COMPACT_ATOMS: atom_id res chain seq x y z
N MET A 1 -31.35 -14.38 -13.14
CA MET A 1 -29.98 -14.81 -13.07
C MET A 1 -29.28 -14.18 -11.94
N PRO A 2 -29.23 -14.85 -10.85
CA PRO A 2 -28.50 -14.29 -9.71
C PRO A 2 -27.05 -14.02 -10.03
N SER A 3 -26.47 -14.83 -10.89
CA SER A 3 -25.07 -14.65 -11.20
C SER A 3 -24.81 -13.36 -11.94
N LEU A 4 -25.81 -12.87 -12.66
CA LEU A 4 -25.63 -11.61 -13.34
C LEU A 4 -25.48 -10.47 -12.35
N VAL A 5 -26.33 -10.45 -11.34
CA VAL A 5 -26.25 -9.42 -10.33
C VAL A 5 -24.95 -9.54 -9.55
N ALA A 6 -24.58 -10.76 -9.22
CA ALA A 6 -23.35 -10.97 -8.50
C ALA A 6 -22.16 -10.54 -9.33
N ARG A 7 -22.23 -10.78 -10.63
CA ARG A 7 -21.14 -10.41 -11.48
C ARG A 7 -20.99 -8.91 -11.57
N LEU A 8 -22.09 -8.19 -11.61
CA LEU A 8 -22.02 -6.75 -11.63
C LEU A 8 -21.40 -6.22 -10.35
N THR A 9 -21.82 -6.75 -9.23
CA THR A 9 -21.26 -6.34 -7.97
C THR A 9 -19.77 -6.67 -7.90
N SER A 10 -19.44 -7.88 -8.31
CA SER A 10 -18.04 -8.26 -8.30
C SER A 10 -17.22 -7.38 -9.22
N GLY A 11 -17.75 -7.01 -10.36
CA GLY A 11 -17.03 -6.16 -11.28
C GLY A 11 -16.69 -4.83 -10.66
N ARG A 12 -17.58 -4.30 -9.83
CA ARG A 12 -17.29 -3.04 -9.19
C ARG A 12 -16.31 -3.19 -8.06
N ASP A 13 -16.43 -4.28 -7.32
CA ASP A 13 -15.61 -4.46 -6.14
C ASP A 13 -14.28 -5.12 -6.44
N ALA A 14 -14.14 -5.76 -7.55
CA ALA A 14 -12.90 -6.48 -7.85
C ALA A 14 -11.84 -5.54 -8.37
N VAL A 15 -10.58 -5.90 -8.19
CA VAL A 15 -9.46 -5.18 -8.76
C VAL A 15 -9.24 -5.75 -10.16
N ASP A 16 -9.44 -4.97 -11.20
CA ASP A 16 -9.32 -5.50 -12.55
C ASP A 16 -7.87 -5.40 -13.06
N LYS A 17 -7.63 -5.99 -14.22
CA LYS A 17 -6.28 -6.07 -14.74
C LYS A 17 -5.66 -4.71 -15.02
N GLY A 18 -6.46 -3.78 -15.50
CA GLY A 18 -5.96 -2.44 -15.76
C GLY A 18 -5.57 -1.74 -14.46
N GLU A 19 -6.34 -1.96 -13.43
CA GLU A 19 -6.02 -1.37 -12.14
C GLU A 19 -4.77 -1.98 -11.55
N ILE A 20 -4.58 -3.29 -11.74
CA ILE A 20 -3.37 -3.95 -11.28
C ILE A 20 -2.13 -3.29 -11.86
N VAL A 21 -2.14 -3.02 -13.15
CA VAL A 21 -1.01 -2.37 -13.80
C VAL A 21 -0.81 -0.96 -13.26
N LYS A 22 -1.88 -0.22 -13.10
CA LYS A 22 -1.76 1.15 -12.59
C LYS A 22 -1.28 1.19 -11.15
N LEU A 23 -1.76 0.27 -10.34
CA LEU A 23 -1.33 0.19 -8.95
C LEU A 23 0.15 -0.16 -8.88
N ARG A 24 0.60 -1.08 -9.73
CA ARG A 24 2.00 -1.44 -9.77
C ARG A 24 2.87 -0.22 -10.11
N GLU A 25 2.49 0.52 -11.14
CA GLU A 25 3.27 1.69 -11.53
C GLU A 25 3.23 2.77 -10.46
N PHE A 26 2.09 2.95 -9.83
CA PHE A 26 1.97 3.93 -8.76
C PHE A 26 2.89 3.60 -7.60
N LEU A 27 2.92 2.33 -7.17
CA LEU A 27 3.76 1.94 -6.06
C LEU A 27 5.24 2.02 -6.42
N ARG A 28 5.59 1.66 -7.65
CA ARG A 28 6.98 1.77 -8.09
C ARG A 28 7.46 3.21 -8.02
N ARG A 29 6.61 4.15 -8.43
CA ARG A 29 6.97 5.56 -8.37
C ARG A 29 7.00 6.06 -6.93
N SER A 30 6.00 5.67 -6.15
CA SER A 30 5.89 6.17 -4.78
C SER A 30 7.07 5.77 -3.93
N PHE A 31 7.51 4.51 -4.05
CA PHE A 31 8.62 4.03 -3.24
C PHE A 31 9.95 4.10 -3.96
N GLY A 32 9.96 4.50 -5.20
CA GLY A 32 11.21 4.52 -5.96
C GLY A 32 11.78 3.12 -6.11
N ALA A 33 10.92 2.11 -6.24
CA ALA A 33 11.36 0.73 -6.28
C ALA A 33 10.80 0.05 -7.51
N PRO A 34 11.54 0.02 -8.62
CA PRO A 34 11.02 -0.54 -9.86
C PRO A 34 10.79 -2.05 -9.84
N GLY A 35 11.25 -2.72 -8.82
CA GLY A 35 11.04 -4.16 -8.72
C GLY A 35 9.73 -4.57 -8.09
N ILE A 36 8.91 -3.62 -7.67
CA ILE A 36 7.63 -3.95 -7.05
C ILE A 36 6.70 -4.61 -8.08
N GLN A 37 6.03 -5.67 -7.65
CA GLN A 37 5.06 -6.39 -8.48
C GLN A 37 3.71 -6.39 -7.77
N VAL A 38 2.64 -6.36 -8.56
CA VAL A 38 1.28 -6.43 -8.03
C VAL A 38 0.55 -7.52 -8.80
N ALA A 39 -0.10 -8.42 -8.10
CA ALA A 39 -0.79 -9.54 -8.73
C ALA A 39 -2.13 -9.77 -8.03
N PRO A 40 -3.12 -10.33 -8.73
CA PRO A 40 -4.41 -10.59 -8.09
C PRO A 40 -4.24 -11.56 -6.93
N ASN A 41 -5.02 -11.33 -5.88
CA ASN A 41 -5.00 -12.24 -4.74
C ASN A 41 -5.75 -13.51 -5.11
N SER A 42 -5.22 -14.66 -4.72
CA SER A 42 -5.82 -15.92 -5.12
C SER A 42 -7.10 -16.24 -4.36
N LYS A 43 -7.34 -15.57 -3.25
CA LYS A 43 -8.52 -15.87 -2.44
C LYS A 43 -9.58 -14.79 -2.49
N SER A 44 -9.28 -13.63 -2.99
CA SER A 44 -10.24 -12.54 -3.00
C SER A 44 -10.07 -11.68 -4.24
N ALA A 45 -11.13 -11.51 -4.99
CA ALA A 45 -11.10 -10.66 -6.18
C ALA A 45 -10.99 -9.19 -5.82
N GLU A 46 -11.26 -8.84 -4.55
CA GLU A 46 -11.20 -7.46 -4.13
C GLU A 46 -9.84 -7.10 -3.57
N ALA A 47 -8.86 -7.95 -3.72
CA ALA A 47 -7.54 -7.72 -3.17
C ALA A 47 -6.47 -8.06 -4.18
N ALA A 48 -5.30 -7.47 -3.98
CA ALA A 48 -4.13 -7.76 -4.81
C ALA A 48 -2.92 -7.86 -3.89
N ASP A 49 -2.00 -8.73 -4.25
CA ASP A 49 -0.81 -8.94 -3.46
C ASP A 49 0.34 -8.11 -4.01
N VAL A 50 1.11 -7.50 -3.13
CA VAL A 50 2.25 -6.69 -3.50
C VAL A 50 3.51 -7.41 -3.05
N SER A 51 4.47 -7.54 -3.96
CA SER A 51 5.72 -8.21 -3.63
C SER A 51 6.90 -7.47 -4.23
N LEU A 52 8.07 -7.80 -3.74
CA LEU A 52 9.30 -7.21 -4.23
C LEU A 52 10.29 -8.36 -4.29
N GLY A 53 10.64 -8.78 -5.51
CA GLY A 53 11.40 -9.99 -5.69
C GLY A 53 10.59 -11.17 -5.21
N GLU A 54 11.15 -11.96 -4.33
CA GLU A 54 10.43 -13.11 -3.80
C GLU A 54 9.75 -12.82 -2.47
N ARG A 55 9.83 -11.58 -2.01
CA ARG A 55 9.27 -11.23 -0.71
C ARG A 55 7.89 -10.61 -0.90
N GLN A 56 6.92 -11.14 -0.22
CA GLN A 56 5.60 -10.53 -0.24
C GLN A 56 5.60 -9.37 0.73
N LEU A 57 5.24 -8.18 0.27
CA LEU A 57 5.25 -6.99 1.10
C LEU A 57 3.93 -6.79 1.83
N GLY A 58 2.84 -6.86 1.12
CA GLY A 58 1.55 -6.57 1.72
C GLY A 58 0.42 -6.79 0.74
N THR A 59 -0.73 -6.22 1.04
CA THR A 59 -1.94 -6.46 0.27
C THR A 59 -2.67 -5.14 0.03
N ILE A 60 -3.24 -5.00 -1.15
CA ILE A 60 -4.08 -3.87 -1.50
C ILE A 60 -5.51 -4.36 -1.52
N THR A 61 -6.43 -3.63 -0.89
CA THR A 61 -7.84 -3.97 -0.94
C THR A 61 -8.63 -2.78 -1.48
N VAL A 62 -9.75 -3.08 -2.11
CA VAL A 62 -10.62 -2.04 -2.62
C VAL A 62 -11.37 -1.40 -1.45
N ASP A 63 -11.41 -0.07 -1.45
CA ASP A 63 -12.12 0.66 -0.42
C ASP A 63 -13.04 1.63 -1.15
N ASP A 64 -14.26 1.19 -1.46
CA ASP A 64 -15.12 1.91 -2.35
C ASP A 64 -16.24 2.51 -1.53
N GLU A 65 -16.02 3.66 -0.95
CA GLU A 65 -17.00 4.31 -0.12
C GLU A 65 -17.55 5.53 -0.80
N ASP A 66 -18.82 5.80 -0.60
CA ASP A 66 -19.45 7.01 -1.10
C ASP A 66 -19.31 7.15 -2.61
N GLY A 67 -19.20 6.06 -3.30
CA GLY A 67 -19.11 6.12 -4.75
C GLY A 67 -17.73 6.46 -5.29
N ASP A 68 -16.78 6.76 -4.41
CA ASP A 68 -15.43 7.07 -4.85
C ASP A 68 -14.57 5.84 -4.71
N ARG A 69 -13.91 5.48 -5.78
CA ARG A 69 -13.08 4.28 -5.74
C ARG A 69 -11.71 4.61 -5.20
N SER A 70 -11.29 3.84 -4.24
CA SER A 70 -9.94 3.98 -3.69
C SER A 70 -9.45 2.62 -3.26
N PHE A 71 -8.18 2.56 -2.89
CA PHE A 71 -7.55 1.31 -2.49
C PHE A 71 -6.75 1.56 -1.22
N ALA A 72 -6.62 0.54 -0.42
CA ALA A 72 -5.84 0.63 0.80
C ALA A 72 -4.71 -0.40 0.71
N PHE A 73 -3.47 0.06 0.85
CA PHE A 73 -2.32 -0.82 0.86
C PHE A 73 -1.86 -0.94 2.30
N ALA A 74 -1.70 -2.15 2.79
CA ALA A 74 -1.23 -2.40 4.14
C ALA A 74 -0.03 -3.33 4.06
N MET A 75 1.03 -3.00 4.80
CA MET A 75 2.26 -3.76 4.79
C MET A 75 2.78 -3.88 6.20
N LYS A 76 3.11 -5.10 6.62
CA LYS A 76 3.71 -5.32 7.92
C LYS A 76 5.18 -4.99 7.88
N VAL A 77 5.66 -4.35 8.93
CA VAL A 77 7.07 -4.00 9.05
C VAL A 77 7.56 -4.59 10.38
N PRO A 78 8.19 -5.76 10.34
CA PRO A 78 8.47 -6.51 11.57
C PRO A 78 9.77 -6.08 12.25
N VAL A 79 9.93 -4.79 12.51
CA VAL A 79 11.11 -4.29 13.20
C VAL A 79 10.68 -3.19 14.16
N GLY A 80 11.52 -2.89 15.13
CA GLY A 80 11.22 -1.83 16.09
C GLY A 80 11.58 -0.46 15.57
N ARG A 81 11.21 0.55 16.30
CA ARG A 81 11.35 1.94 15.89
C ARG A 81 12.79 2.33 15.55
N PRO A 82 13.79 1.93 16.33
CA PRO A 82 15.15 2.40 16.06
C PRO A 82 15.71 2.03 14.69
N VAL A 83 15.24 0.90 14.12
CA VAL A 83 15.76 0.49 12.83
C VAL A 83 14.73 0.61 11.72
N LEU A 84 13.58 1.21 12.01
CA LEU A 84 12.47 1.25 11.07
C LEU A 84 12.85 1.95 9.76
N GLN A 85 13.45 3.12 9.83
CA GLN A 85 13.80 3.87 8.64
C GLN A 85 14.84 3.12 7.81
N ASP A 86 15.87 2.59 8.47
CA ASP A 86 16.89 1.84 7.77
C ASP A 86 16.30 0.61 7.11
N TYR A 87 15.41 -0.07 7.80
CA TYR A 87 14.78 -1.25 7.24
C TYR A 87 14.06 -0.92 5.94
N LEU A 88 13.29 0.16 5.95
CA LEU A 88 12.53 0.54 4.78
C LEU A 88 13.43 1.00 3.64
N ARG A 89 14.49 1.73 3.96
CA ARG A 89 15.43 2.17 2.94
C ARG A 89 16.11 0.99 2.26
N ARG A 90 16.47 -0.03 3.03
CA ARG A 90 17.08 -1.20 2.46
C ARG A 90 16.09 -2.04 1.67
N LEU A 91 14.88 -2.19 2.20
CA LEU A 91 13.87 -3.00 1.54
C LEU A 91 13.57 -2.46 0.15
N PHE A 92 13.39 -1.15 0.03
CA PHE A 92 13.03 -0.55 -1.24
C PHE A 92 14.25 0.01 -1.98
N GLU A 93 15.43 -0.11 -1.38
CA GLU A 93 16.67 0.40 -1.98
C GLU A 93 16.53 1.88 -2.32
N ASN A 94 15.97 2.64 -1.41
CA ASN A 94 15.71 4.05 -1.63
C ASN A 94 16.07 4.85 -0.39
N ASN A 95 17.17 5.58 -0.46
CA ASN A 95 17.64 6.37 0.67
C ASN A 95 16.88 7.67 0.88
N LYS A 96 15.94 7.97 0.02
CA LYS A 96 15.12 9.17 0.19
C LYS A 96 13.92 8.93 1.10
N LEU A 97 13.68 7.67 1.49
CA LEU A 97 12.59 7.38 2.41
C LEU A 97 12.94 7.91 3.79
N THR A 98 12.05 8.68 4.37
CA THR A 98 12.26 9.26 5.69
C THR A 98 11.00 9.10 6.53
N LEU A 99 11.19 9.14 7.83
CA LEU A 99 10.10 9.07 8.78
C LEU A 99 9.98 10.40 9.50
N ALA A 100 8.75 10.87 9.66
CA ALA A 100 8.51 12.12 10.37
C ALA A 100 7.53 11.84 11.50
N GLY A 101 7.79 12.37 12.67
CA GLY A 101 6.90 12.20 13.80
C GLY A 101 5.60 12.95 13.58
N ARG A 102 4.53 12.42 14.17
CA ARG A 102 3.24 13.09 14.11
C ARG A 102 3.03 13.85 15.39
N LEU A 103 2.57 15.08 15.29
CA LEU A 103 2.55 15.94 16.43
C LEU A 103 1.74 15.38 17.53
N LYS A 104 0.96 14.83 17.79
CA LYS A 104 0.24 14.38 18.96
C LYS A 104 0.14 12.89 19.02
N LYS A 105 0.99 12.19 18.25
CA LYS A 105 0.96 10.75 18.22
C LYS A 105 2.36 10.23 18.48
N THR A 106 2.50 9.38 19.46
CA THR A 106 3.80 8.81 19.76
C THR A 106 3.94 7.39 19.24
N ASP A 107 2.82 6.77 18.81
CA ASP A 107 2.88 5.41 18.32
C ASP A 107 2.79 5.32 16.80
N SER A 108 2.89 6.43 16.09
CA SER A 108 2.85 6.38 14.64
C SER A 108 3.75 7.46 14.07
N VAL A 109 4.18 7.25 12.83
CA VAL A 109 5.02 8.20 12.11
C VAL A 109 4.54 8.24 10.67
N GLU A 110 4.92 9.30 9.98
CA GLU A 110 4.61 9.42 8.56
C GLU A 110 5.78 8.94 7.74
N LEU A 111 5.50 8.26 6.65
CA LEU A 111 6.53 7.83 5.73
C LEU A 111 6.50 8.74 4.52
N ASN A 112 7.65 9.28 4.16
CA ASN A 112 7.79 10.17 3.01
C ASN A 112 8.88 9.68 2.09
N ASN A 113 8.75 10.00 0.81
CA ASN A 113 9.80 9.75 -0.17
C ASN A 113 10.22 11.13 -0.65
N GLY A 114 11.33 11.65 -0.11
CA GLY A 114 11.69 13.04 -0.37
C GLY A 114 10.58 13.94 0.13
N PRO A 115 10.05 14.81 -0.70
CA PRO A 115 8.96 15.71 -0.29
C PRO A 115 7.58 15.09 -0.36
N ASP A 116 7.45 13.87 -0.86
CA ASP A 116 6.15 13.28 -1.09
C ASP A 116 5.70 12.40 0.06
N PHE A 117 4.53 12.67 0.60
CA PHE A 117 3.97 11.85 1.66
C PHE A 117 3.44 10.54 1.08
N LEU A 118 3.77 9.43 1.69
CA LEU A 118 3.31 8.12 1.22
C LEU A 118 2.21 7.54 2.10
N GLY A 119 2.41 7.50 3.39
CA GLY A 119 1.44 6.87 4.27
C GLY A 119 1.83 6.99 5.72
N VAL A 120 1.13 6.26 6.57
CA VAL A 120 1.34 6.32 8.02
C VAL A 120 1.74 4.94 8.50
N ILE A 121 2.75 4.90 9.37
CA ILE A 121 3.21 3.66 9.96
C ILE A 121 2.86 3.71 11.44
N SER A 122 2.10 2.75 11.91
CA SER A 122 1.64 2.71 13.28
C SER A 122 2.13 1.46 13.98
N ALA A 123 2.41 1.58 15.26
CA ALA A 123 2.86 0.44 16.04
C ALA A 123 1.73 -0.56 16.20
N ASP A 124 2.07 -1.85 16.12
CA ASP A 124 1.08 -2.90 16.28
C ASP A 124 0.85 -3.23 17.73
N ASP A 125 1.79 -2.90 18.60
CA ASP A 125 1.67 -3.21 20.02
C ASP A 125 2.23 -2.05 20.82
N PRO A 126 1.95 -1.99 22.12
CA PRO A 126 2.42 -0.88 22.92
C PRO A 126 3.93 -0.79 23.03
N GLU A 127 4.64 -1.90 22.79
CA GLU A 127 6.08 -1.91 22.88
C GLU A 127 6.75 -1.46 21.61
N GLY A 128 6.01 -1.31 20.54
CA GLY A 128 6.62 -0.86 19.29
C GLY A 128 7.61 -1.85 18.73
N SER A 129 7.31 -3.15 18.82
CA SER A 129 8.20 -4.16 18.29
C SER A 129 7.93 -4.47 16.83
N SER A 130 6.77 -4.09 16.33
CA SER A 130 6.48 -4.20 14.90
C SER A 130 5.49 -3.10 14.54
N PHE A 131 5.42 -2.81 13.26
CA PHE A 131 4.59 -1.72 12.77
C PHE A 131 3.82 -2.17 11.54
N THR A 132 2.81 -1.40 11.18
CA THR A 132 2.07 -1.62 9.94
C THR A 132 2.02 -0.29 9.18
N LEU A 133 2.41 -0.32 7.93
CA LEU A 133 2.29 0.82 7.04
C LEU A 133 0.92 0.77 6.39
N GLN A 134 0.21 1.88 6.40
CA GLN A 134 -1.07 2.01 5.72
C GLN A 134 -1.01 3.18 4.76
N MET A 135 -1.46 2.97 3.56
CA MET A 135 -1.36 3.95 2.51
C MET A 135 -2.66 3.96 1.72
N ALA A 136 -3.26 5.11 1.59
CA ALA A 136 -4.49 5.26 0.81
C ALA A 136 -4.11 5.63 -0.62
N ILE A 137 -4.72 4.97 -1.58
CA ILE A 137 -4.47 5.22 -2.99
C ILE A 137 -5.78 5.58 -3.63
N LEU A 138 -5.90 6.79 -4.14
CA LEU A 138 -7.13 7.22 -4.76
C LEU A 138 -7.11 6.89 -6.24
N ASP A 139 -8.27 6.62 -6.78
CA ASP A 139 -8.37 6.28 -8.20
C ASP A 139 -7.77 7.38 -9.06
N VAL A 140 -7.95 8.62 -8.66
CA VAL A 140 -7.41 9.75 -9.42
C VAL A 140 -5.88 9.74 -9.41
N ASP A 141 -5.26 9.17 -8.39
CA ASP A 141 -3.81 9.09 -8.35
C ASP A 141 -3.27 8.16 -9.41
N LEU A 142 -4.06 7.17 -9.79
CA LEU A 142 -3.62 6.19 -10.76
C LEU A 142 -3.65 6.75 -12.17
N ASP A 143 -4.47 7.76 -12.40
CA ASP A 143 -4.59 8.33 -13.72
C ASP A 143 -3.59 9.43 -13.98
N ASP A 144 -2.78 9.78 -12.99
CA ASP A 144 -1.84 10.83 -13.11
C ASP A 144 -0.58 10.38 -13.65
N GLU A 145 -0.42 9.32 -14.31
CA GLU A 145 0.76 8.92 -14.73
C GLU A 145 1.03 9.40 -16.00
N GLU A 146 1.30 10.03 -16.55
CA GLU A 146 1.62 10.48 -17.74
C GLU A 146 2.94 10.85 -17.90
#